data_0e13c8c48241da986571a88170c4ed4c
#
_entry.id   0e13c8c48241da986571a88170c4ed4c
#
_cell.length_a   1.000
_cell.length_b   1.000
_cell.length_c   1.000
_cell.angle_alpha   90.00
_cell.angle_beta   90.00
_cell.angle_gamma   90.00
#
_symmetry.space_group_name_H-M   'P 1'
#
loop_
_entity.id
_entity.type
_entity.pdbx_description
1 polymer ?
#
loop_
_entity_poly.entity_id
_entity_poly.type
_entity_poly.pdbx_seq_one_letter_code
_entity_poly.pdbx_strand_id
1 'polypeptide(L)'
;MFRNVLTDAQIDSFINKKTDGKSARLSDGMGLWLNVTTKQTKQFRFDYSRPNTKSENFPNGKRNTISIGKYPSVSLIEARKKRDEYKLLLAEGVDPSKWKKSKKRVNILEKSSDVSFKEVITSINVKSIIIAAGPGSRLNPYTEDLPKCMLKFGNSTLLERQLKAYRECGINNISVIRGYKKEKINYEGLKYYENTDFENNNILNSLFYAEEEIFGNVVVSYSDILFDSKVVKRLLESDTDISIVVDIDWRGYYADRKDHPIDEAEKVIFDANNQVIKIGKVVTSKDEVYGEFIGMMKLSPRGAEIIKMHFNRAKTIFWDRPFQRAEIFQKAYMTDLIQDMVNLGMPIHCVIIEKGWKEIDTVEDYEKALIEFEVD
;
A
#
# COMPACT_ATOMS: atom_id res chain seq x y z
N MET A 1 -25.91 21.95 10.01
CA MET A 1 -26.28 20.79 9.15
C MET A 1 -26.42 19.57 10.05
N PHE A 2 -27.62 19.02 10.19
CA PHE A 2 -27.89 17.90 11.11
C PHE A 2 -27.11 16.65 10.67
N ARG A 3 -26.45 15.98 11.60
CA ARG A 3 -25.69 14.73 11.42
C ARG A 3 -26.44 13.59 12.09
N ASN A 4 -26.53 12.43 11.41
CA ASN A 4 -27.04 11.17 11.97
C ASN A 4 -28.45 11.31 12.58
N VAL A 5 -29.41 11.74 11.78
CA VAL A 5 -30.76 12.08 12.23
C VAL A 5 -31.66 10.86 12.34
N LEU A 6 -31.43 9.81 11.52
CA LEU A 6 -32.25 8.59 11.52
C LEU A 6 -31.86 7.64 12.64
N THR A 7 -32.84 6.89 13.11
CA THR A 7 -32.66 5.72 13.99
C THR A 7 -33.22 4.48 13.30
N ASP A 8 -32.77 3.29 13.71
CA ASP A 8 -33.30 2.01 13.17
C ASP A 8 -34.81 1.90 13.47
N ALA A 9 -35.26 2.30 14.67
CA ALA A 9 -36.68 2.36 15.02
C ALA A 9 -37.49 3.24 14.06
N GLN A 10 -36.97 4.37 13.64
CA GLN A 10 -37.61 5.24 12.64
C GLN A 10 -37.65 4.60 11.27
N ILE A 11 -36.59 3.89 10.88
CA ILE A 11 -36.51 3.15 9.62
C ILE A 11 -37.51 1.99 9.62
N ASP A 12 -37.60 1.25 10.71
CA ASP A 12 -38.51 0.10 10.85
C ASP A 12 -39.95 0.54 10.92
N SER A 13 -40.27 1.58 11.70
CA SER A 13 -41.62 2.14 11.85
C SER A 13 -42.09 2.86 10.60
N PHE A 14 -41.20 3.18 9.65
CA PHE A 14 -41.58 3.73 8.35
C PHE A 14 -42.17 2.64 7.44
N ILE A 15 -43.22 2.02 7.94
CA ILE A 15 -44.10 1.13 7.20
C ILE A 15 -45.36 1.94 6.85
N ASN A 16 -45.56 2.21 5.56
CA ASN A 16 -46.88 2.58 5.04
C ASN A 16 -47.63 3.79 5.63
N LYS A 17 -47.04 4.95 5.78
CA LYS A 17 -47.88 6.13 5.58
C LYS A 17 -48.10 6.23 4.05
N LYS A 18 -49.40 6.17 3.63
CA LYS A 18 -49.82 6.32 2.25
C LYS A 18 -48.96 7.36 1.53
N THR A 19 -47.97 6.90 0.77
CA THR A 19 -47.23 7.75 -0.15
C THR A 19 -48.01 7.69 -1.45
N ASP A 20 -49.01 8.47 -1.68
CA ASP A 20 -49.87 8.57 -2.88
C ASP A 20 -49.22 8.09 -4.19
N GLY A 21 -48.76 6.84 -4.24
CA GLY A 21 -48.03 6.24 -5.35
C GLY A 21 -46.61 6.75 -5.59
N LYS A 22 -46.01 7.56 -4.72
CA LYS A 22 -44.67 8.14 -4.86
C LYS A 22 -43.68 7.50 -3.88
N SER A 23 -42.40 7.43 -4.26
CA SER A 23 -41.33 7.02 -3.37
C SER A 23 -41.06 8.07 -2.28
N ALA A 24 -40.77 7.63 -1.06
CA ALA A 24 -40.41 8.50 0.05
C ALA A 24 -38.90 8.59 0.23
N ARG A 25 -38.46 9.74 0.75
CA ARG A 25 -37.04 10.00 1.06
C ARG A 25 -36.91 10.39 2.53
N LEU A 26 -36.09 9.63 3.29
CA LEU A 26 -35.74 9.91 4.68
C LEU A 26 -34.26 10.33 4.75
N SER A 27 -34.00 11.57 5.13
CA SER A 27 -32.62 12.09 5.20
C SER A 27 -31.98 11.75 6.53
N ASP A 28 -30.74 11.20 6.49
CA ASP A 28 -29.87 11.04 7.67
C ASP A 28 -28.87 12.19 7.84
N GLY A 29 -28.84 13.11 6.89
CA GLY A 29 -27.90 14.22 6.87
C GLY A 29 -26.59 13.92 6.12
N MET A 30 -25.83 14.97 5.86
CA MET A 30 -24.53 14.90 5.17
C MET A 30 -24.56 14.17 3.81
N GLY A 31 -25.67 14.24 3.08
CA GLY A 31 -25.85 13.58 1.79
C GLY A 31 -26.38 12.16 1.87
N LEU A 32 -26.40 11.51 3.03
CA LEU A 32 -26.97 10.17 3.24
C LEU A 32 -28.49 10.25 3.40
N TRP A 33 -29.20 9.37 2.72
CA TRP A 33 -30.64 9.23 2.82
C TRP A 33 -31.12 7.82 2.47
N LEU A 34 -32.29 7.46 3.01
CA LEU A 34 -32.99 6.22 2.71
C LEU A 34 -34.09 6.48 1.68
N ASN A 35 -34.06 5.75 0.57
CA ASN A 35 -35.11 5.71 -0.42
C ASN A 35 -36.07 4.57 -0.09
N VAL A 36 -37.35 4.90 0.10
CA VAL A 36 -38.41 3.89 0.26
C VAL A 36 -39.28 3.93 -1.00
N THR A 37 -39.27 2.85 -1.76
CA THR A 37 -40.05 2.75 -2.99
C THR A 37 -41.51 2.43 -2.70
N THR A 38 -42.38 2.60 -3.69
CA THR A 38 -43.80 2.18 -3.62
C THR A 38 -43.99 0.68 -3.34
N LYS A 39 -43.00 -0.15 -3.69
CA LYS A 39 -42.93 -1.58 -3.35
C LYS A 39 -42.31 -1.86 -1.98
N GLN A 40 -42.19 -0.87 -1.10
CA GLN A 40 -41.60 -0.95 0.24
C GLN A 40 -40.11 -1.39 0.27
N THR A 41 -39.41 -1.31 -0.86
CA THR A 41 -37.97 -1.56 -0.85
C THR A 41 -37.24 -0.36 -0.28
N LYS A 42 -36.47 -0.58 0.80
CA LYS A 42 -35.67 0.42 1.51
C LYS A 42 -34.23 0.37 1.01
N GLN A 43 -33.68 1.48 0.53
CA GLN A 43 -32.31 1.52 -0.02
C GLN A 43 -31.57 2.79 0.39
N PHE A 44 -30.43 2.63 1.03
CA PHE A 44 -29.54 3.75 1.34
C PHE A 44 -28.88 4.30 0.09
N ARG A 45 -28.87 5.62 -0.03
CA ARG A 45 -28.25 6.39 -1.12
C ARG A 45 -27.46 7.56 -0.56
N PHE A 46 -26.46 8.00 -1.32
CA PHE A 46 -25.62 9.14 -1.00
C PHE A 46 -25.56 10.12 -2.17
N ASP A 47 -25.91 11.38 -1.91
CA ASP A 47 -25.84 12.47 -2.85
C ASP A 47 -24.57 13.27 -2.67
N TYR A 48 -23.90 13.59 -3.77
CA TYR A 48 -22.65 14.34 -3.78
C TYR A 48 -22.49 15.16 -5.06
N SER A 49 -21.54 16.11 -5.05
CA SER A 49 -21.09 16.81 -6.26
C SER A 49 -19.86 16.12 -6.79
N ARG A 50 -19.83 15.82 -8.09
CA ARG A 50 -18.68 15.18 -8.73
C ARG A 50 -17.45 16.08 -8.66
N PRO A 51 -16.27 15.56 -8.31
CA PRO A 51 -15.04 16.35 -8.30
C PRO A 51 -14.70 16.82 -9.72
N ASN A 52 -13.99 17.95 -9.80
CA ASN A 52 -13.51 18.55 -11.04
C ASN A 52 -14.60 18.85 -12.10
N THR A 53 -15.85 19.13 -11.66
CA THR A 53 -16.97 19.45 -12.56
C THR A 53 -17.56 20.84 -12.32
N LYS A 54 -16.86 21.70 -11.57
CA LYS A 54 -17.27 23.10 -11.38
C LYS A 54 -17.13 23.87 -12.69
N SER A 55 -18.16 24.65 -13.03
CA SER A 55 -18.19 25.54 -14.19
C SER A 55 -19.20 26.67 -13.92
N GLU A 56 -19.29 27.66 -14.79
CA GLU A 56 -20.32 28.74 -14.69
C GLU A 56 -21.73 28.17 -14.56
N ASN A 57 -22.07 27.14 -15.34
CA ASN A 57 -23.38 26.47 -15.30
C ASN A 57 -23.54 25.51 -14.10
N PHE A 58 -22.45 25.13 -13.42
CA PHE A 58 -22.43 24.23 -12.27
C PHE A 58 -21.46 24.73 -11.19
N PRO A 59 -21.73 25.84 -10.51
CA PRO A 59 -20.79 26.47 -9.56
C PRO A 59 -20.43 25.55 -8.39
N ASN A 60 -21.34 24.61 -8.02
CA ASN A 60 -21.12 23.61 -6.98
C ASN A 60 -20.73 22.22 -7.55
N GLY A 61 -20.42 22.14 -8.84
CA GLY A 61 -20.17 20.89 -9.55
C GLY A 61 -21.44 20.11 -9.92
N LYS A 62 -21.31 19.15 -10.83
CA LYS A 62 -22.45 18.31 -11.27
C LYS A 62 -22.86 17.36 -10.16
N ARG A 63 -24.13 17.39 -9.75
CA ARG A 63 -24.68 16.48 -8.74
C ARG A 63 -24.76 15.04 -9.24
N ASN A 64 -24.55 14.10 -8.34
CA ASN A 64 -24.69 12.67 -8.58
C ASN A 64 -25.21 11.96 -7.31
N THR A 65 -25.84 10.80 -7.52
CA THR A 65 -26.33 9.94 -6.45
C THR A 65 -25.74 8.54 -6.62
N ILE A 66 -25.21 7.97 -5.56
CA ILE A 66 -24.68 6.59 -5.53
C ILE A 66 -25.51 5.73 -4.56
N SER A 67 -25.84 4.51 -4.97
CA SER A 67 -26.48 3.53 -4.09
C SER A 67 -25.45 2.89 -3.15
N ILE A 68 -25.77 2.86 -1.86
CA ILE A 68 -24.96 2.18 -0.82
C ILE A 68 -25.39 0.72 -0.70
N GLY A 69 -26.65 0.46 -0.39
CA GLY A 69 -27.18 -0.89 -0.24
C GLY A 69 -28.63 -0.91 0.20
N LYS A 70 -29.22 -2.12 0.26
CA LYS A 70 -30.61 -2.32 0.69
C LYS A 70 -30.66 -2.56 2.19
N TYR A 71 -31.57 -1.94 2.89
CA TYR A 71 -31.91 -2.24 4.27
C TYR A 71 -32.87 -3.45 4.31
N PRO A 72 -32.72 -4.41 5.25
CA PRO A 72 -31.77 -4.44 6.36
C PRO A 72 -30.40 -5.08 6.04
N SER A 73 -30.16 -5.59 4.83
CA SER A 73 -28.87 -6.22 4.43
C SER A 73 -27.66 -5.29 4.60
N VAL A 74 -27.88 -3.98 4.57
CA VAL A 74 -26.95 -2.96 4.99
C VAL A 74 -27.60 -2.20 6.14
N SER A 75 -27.00 -2.24 7.32
CA SER A 75 -27.46 -1.50 8.50
C SER A 75 -27.27 0.01 8.35
N LEU A 76 -27.93 0.79 9.21
CA LEU A 76 -27.74 2.24 9.24
C LEU A 76 -26.30 2.64 9.60
N ILE A 77 -25.66 1.87 10.49
CA ILE A 77 -24.25 2.08 10.89
C ILE A 77 -23.32 1.85 9.69
N GLU A 78 -23.49 0.77 8.95
CA GLU A 78 -22.71 0.48 7.74
C GLU A 78 -22.95 1.53 6.64
N ALA A 79 -24.19 1.99 6.49
CA ALA A 79 -24.52 3.05 5.53
C ALA A 79 -23.81 4.38 5.87
N ARG A 80 -23.72 4.74 7.16
CA ARG A 80 -22.97 5.90 7.64
C ARG A 80 -21.48 5.75 7.42
N LYS A 81 -20.89 4.58 7.74
CA LYS A 81 -19.49 4.27 7.48
C LYS A 81 -19.18 4.42 5.98
N LYS A 82 -20.06 3.90 5.11
CA LYS A 82 -19.91 4.00 3.66
C LYS A 82 -20.05 5.43 3.12
N ARG A 83 -20.95 6.23 3.70
CA ARG A 83 -21.03 7.67 3.41
C ARG A 83 -19.72 8.38 3.72
N ASP A 84 -19.13 8.08 4.89
CA ASP A 84 -17.91 8.76 5.34
C ASP A 84 -16.71 8.34 4.46
N GLU A 85 -16.63 7.08 4.04
CA GLU A 85 -15.68 6.60 3.02
C GLU A 85 -15.84 7.36 1.69
N TYR A 86 -17.07 7.54 1.19
CA TYR A 86 -17.31 8.29 -0.04
C TYR A 86 -16.96 9.77 0.09
N LYS A 87 -17.13 10.36 1.28
CA LYS A 87 -16.73 11.75 1.54
C LYS A 87 -15.22 11.92 1.54
N LEU A 88 -14.45 10.94 2.05
CA LEU A 88 -13.01 10.95 1.94
C LEU A 88 -12.56 10.90 0.48
N LEU A 89 -13.11 9.98 -0.34
CA LEU A 89 -12.84 9.92 -1.77
C LEU A 89 -13.10 11.27 -2.47
N LEU A 90 -14.20 11.94 -2.12
CA LEU A 90 -14.53 13.25 -2.69
C LEU A 90 -13.54 14.34 -2.28
N ALA A 91 -13.06 14.32 -1.04
CA ALA A 91 -12.03 15.24 -0.57
C ALA A 91 -10.71 15.06 -1.34
N GLU A 92 -10.43 13.82 -1.77
CA GLU A 92 -9.28 13.42 -2.59
C GLU A 92 -9.49 13.65 -4.10
N GLY A 93 -10.61 14.24 -4.51
CA GLY A 93 -10.93 14.47 -5.92
C GLY A 93 -11.37 13.22 -6.69
N VAL A 94 -11.66 12.12 -6.00
CA VAL A 94 -12.08 10.84 -6.59
C VAL A 94 -13.61 10.75 -6.65
N ASP A 95 -14.17 10.41 -7.83
CA ASP A 95 -15.62 10.19 -7.99
C ASP A 95 -16.00 8.80 -7.43
N PRO A 96 -16.81 8.73 -6.33
CA PRO A 96 -17.23 7.46 -5.73
C PRO A 96 -17.94 6.50 -6.70
N SER A 97 -18.65 7.02 -7.71
CA SER A 97 -19.32 6.18 -8.72
C SER A 97 -18.31 5.50 -9.65
N LYS A 98 -17.24 6.21 -10.04
CA LYS A 98 -16.17 5.65 -10.86
C LYS A 98 -15.40 4.59 -10.06
N TRP A 99 -15.05 4.92 -8.82
CA TRP A 99 -14.38 4.02 -7.88
C TRP A 99 -15.18 2.72 -7.62
N LYS A 100 -16.49 2.84 -7.36
CA LYS A 100 -17.37 1.66 -7.17
C LYS A 100 -17.47 0.80 -8.43
N LYS A 101 -17.48 1.41 -9.63
CA LYS A 101 -17.48 0.68 -10.90
C LYS A 101 -16.18 -0.06 -11.15
N SER A 102 -15.02 0.54 -10.80
CA SER A 102 -13.72 -0.14 -10.92
C SER A 102 -13.65 -1.34 -9.97
N LYS A 103 -14.00 -1.18 -8.68
CA LYS A 103 -14.10 -2.32 -7.73
C LYS A 103 -15.05 -3.43 -8.23
N LYS A 104 -16.21 -3.07 -8.80
CA LYS A 104 -17.14 -4.07 -9.33
C LYS A 104 -16.59 -4.80 -10.57
N ARG A 105 -15.81 -4.11 -11.42
CA ARG A 105 -15.10 -4.75 -12.55
C ARG A 105 -14.07 -5.75 -12.08
N VAL A 106 -13.26 -5.39 -11.08
CA VAL A 106 -12.30 -6.29 -10.42
C VAL A 106 -13.01 -7.55 -9.90
N ASN A 107 -14.07 -7.40 -9.10
CA ASN A 107 -14.82 -8.55 -8.55
C ASN A 107 -15.53 -9.42 -9.61
N ILE A 108 -15.87 -8.85 -10.77
CA ILE A 108 -16.45 -9.61 -11.89
C ILE A 108 -15.35 -10.39 -12.63
N LEU A 109 -14.17 -9.78 -12.79
CA LEU A 109 -13.00 -10.41 -13.41
C LEU A 109 -12.49 -11.57 -12.55
N GLU A 110 -12.46 -11.40 -11.22
CA GLU A 110 -12.10 -12.47 -10.26
C GLU A 110 -13.08 -13.68 -10.31
N LYS A 111 -14.32 -13.47 -10.69
CA LYS A 111 -15.35 -14.53 -10.80
C LYS A 111 -15.43 -15.22 -12.16
N SER A 112 -14.81 -14.63 -13.20
CA SER A 112 -14.73 -15.24 -14.52
C SER A 112 -13.43 -16.04 -14.62
N SER A 113 -13.51 -17.35 -14.65
CA SER A 113 -12.40 -18.29 -14.73
C SER A 113 -11.49 -18.14 -15.98
N ASP A 114 -11.76 -17.17 -16.86
CA ASP A 114 -11.08 -16.99 -18.14
C ASP A 114 -10.15 -15.73 -18.19
N VAL A 115 -10.11 -14.90 -17.14
CA VAL A 115 -9.25 -13.70 -17.13
C VAL A 115 -7.98 -13.98 -16.34
N SER A 116 -6.83 -13.83 -16.98
CA SER A 116 -5.54 -14.03 -16.31
C SER A 116 -5.30 -12.99 -15.22
N PHE A 117 -4.61 -13.39 -14.12
CA PHE A 117 -4.20 -12.48 -13.06
C PHE A 117 -3.44 -11.24 -13.62
N LYS A 118 -2.65 -11.43 -14.67
CA LYS A 118 -1.91 -10.38 -15.36
C LYS A 118 -2.82 -9.33 -15.99
N GLU A 119 -3.95 -9.75 -16.60
CA GLU A 119 -4.94 -8.83 -17.19
C GLU A 119 -5.67 -8.01 -16.13
N VAL A 120 -6.00 -8.63 -14.98
CA VAL A 120 -6.59 -7.93 -13.84
C VAL A 120 -5.66 -6.83 -13.32
N ILE A 121 -4.39 -7.15 -13.07
CA ILE A 121 -3.40 -6.18 -12.57
C ILE A 121 -3.15 -5.06 -13.58
N THR A 122 -3.05 -5.37 -14.87
CA THR A 122 -2.94 -4.36 -15.92
C THR A 122 -4.16 -3.43 -15.94
N SER A 123 -5.36 -3.96 -15.71
CA SER A 123 -6.59 -3.15 -15.65
C SER A 123 -6.69 -2.23 -14.42
N ILE A 124 -6.00 -2.59 -13.32
CA ILE A 124 -5.94 -1.79 -12.09
C ILE A 124 -4.85 -0.70 -12.18
N ASN A 125 -3.99 -0.77 -13.19
CA ASN A 125 -2.85 0.15 -13.39
C ASN A 125 -1.95 0.26 -12.15
N VAL A 126 -1.41 -0.88 -11.70
CA VAL A 126 -0.42 -0.93 -10.61
C VAL A 126 0.93 -0.52 -11.16
N LYS A 127 1.65 0.30 -10.40
CA LYS A 127 3.04 0.67 -10.68
C LYS A 127 3.96 0.20 -9.54
N SER A 128 5.27 0.19 -9.78
CA SER A 128 6.24 -0.08 -8.73
C SER A 128 7.29 1.02 -8.59
N ILE A 129 7.81 1.18 -7.38
CA ILE A 129 8.95 2.04 -7.04
C ILE A 129 9.99 1.15 -6.36
N ILE A 130 11.20 1.09 -6.93
CA ILE A 130 12.33 0.35 -6.39
C ILE A 130 13.33 1.35 -5.81
N ILE A 131 13.70 1.20 -4.53
CA ILE A 131 14.61 2.10 -3.84
C ILE A 131 16.03 1.54 -3.94
N ALA A 132 16.88 2.13 -4.78
CA ALA A 132 18.22 1.64 -5.15
C ALA A 132 19.30 2.73 -4.98
N ALA A 133 19.20 3.58 -3.96
CA ALA A 133 20.08 4.73 -3.82
C ALA A 133 21.34 4.46 -2.97
N GLY A 134 21.34 3.44 -2.11
CA GLY A 134 22.40 3.16 -1.15
C GLY A 134 23.67 2.55 -1.75
N PRO A 135 24.85 2.75 -1.13
CA PRO A 135 26.13 2.23 -1.60
C PRO A 135 26.31 0.72 -1.38
N GLY A 136 25.64 0.11 -0.41
CA GLY A 136 25.82 -1.31 -0.09
C GLY A 136 27.22 -1.66 0.43
N SER A 137 27.84 -0.82 1.24
CA SER A 137 29.22 -0.93 1.67
C SER A 137 29.60 -2.23 2.40
N ARG A 138 28.63 -2.92 3.01
CA ARG A 138 28.81 -4.24 3.63
C ARG A 138 29.12 -5.36 2.62
N LEU A 139 28.96 -5.09 1.34
CA LEU A 139 29.23 -6.00 0.23
C LEU A 139 30.58 -5.72 -0.46
N ASN A 140 31.41 -4.83 0.07
CA ASN A 140 32.75 -4.59 -0.48
C ASN A 140 33.59 -5.87 -0.41
N PRO A 141 34.37 -6.19 -1.49
CA PRO A 141 34.71 -5.31 -2.61
C PRO A 141 33.71 -5.33 -3.77
N TYR A 142 32.66 -6.15 -3.75
CA TYR A 142 31.74 -6.33 -4.88
C TYR A 142 30.95 -5.06 -5.26
N THR A 143 30.80 -4.12 -4.30
CA THR A 143 30.03 -2.87 -4.49
C THR A 143 30.89 -1.60 -4.53
N GLU A 144 32.22 -1.71 -4.65
CA GLU A 144 33.09 -0.53 -4.76
C GLU A 144 32.77 0.32 -6.01
N ASP A 145 32.48 -0.34 -7.12
CA ASP A 145 32.18 0.30 -8.40
C ASP A 145 30.77 0.02 -8.94
N LEU A 146 29.93 -0.67 -8.16
CA LEU A 146 28.58 -1.06 -8.54
C LEU A 146 27.57 -0.79 -7.42
N PRO A 147 26.37 -0.26 -7.75
CA PRO A 147 25.26 -0.31 -6.80
C PRO A 147 24.89 -1.75 -6.46
N LYS A 148 24.48 -2.00 -5.23
CA LYS A 148 24.09 -3.31 -4.71
C LYS A 148 23.11 -4.07 -5.64
N CYS A 149 22.11 -3.38 -6.18
CA CYS A 149 21.12 -3.97 -7.09
C CYS A 149 21.70 -4.43 -8.45
N MET A 150 22.93 -4.05 -8.77
CA MET A 150 23.64 -4.45 -10.00
C MET A 150 24.54 -5.68 -9.79
N LEU A 151 24.58 -6.26 -8.60
CA LEU A 151 25.26 -7.56 -8.35
C LEU A 151 24.61 -8.65 -9.22
N LYS A 152 25.44 -9.49 -9.81
CA LYS A 152 25.01 -10.54 -10.74
C LYS A 152 24.78 -11.87 -10.05
N PHE A 153 23.71 -12.55 -10.43
CA PHE A 153 23.38 -13.91 -10.09
C PHE A 153 23.18 -14.69 -11.40
N GLY A 154 24.17 -15.45 -11.79
CA GLY A 154 24.22 -16.03 -13.12
C GLY A 154 24.27 -14.93 -14.21
N ASN A 155 23.34 -14.97 -15.16
CA ASN A 155 23.28 -14.03 -16.29
C ASN A 155 22.46 -12.74 -15.99
N SER A 156 21.88 -12.60 -14.81
CA SER A 156 21.00 -11.48 -14.48
C SER A 156 21.46 -10.76 -13.22
N THR A 157 21.28 -9.42 -13.21
CA THR A 157 21.46 -8.63 -11.99
C THR A 157 20.31 -8.84 -11.02
N LEU A 158 20.51 -8.48 -9.74
CA LEU A 158 19.45 -8.47 -8.74
C LEU A 158 18.26 -7.62 -9.21
N LEU A 159 18.53 -6.42 -9.75
CA LEU A 159 17.49 -5.55 -10.29
C LEU A 159 16.73 -6.21 -11.46
N GLU A 160 17.42 -6.85 -12.40
CA GLU A 160 16.77 -7.56 -13.52
C GLU A 160 15.82 -8.67 -13.03
N ARG A 161 16.20 -9.37 -11.97
CA ARG A 161 15.33 -10.40 -11.36
C ARG A 161 14.08 -9.77 -10.73
N GLN A 162 14.21 -8.64 -10.05
CA GLN A 162 13.05 -7.88 -9.55
C GLN A 162 12.15 -7.39 -10.69
N LEU A 163 12.74 -6.81 -11.74
CA LEU A 163 12.00 -6.35 -12.93
C LEU A 163 11.24 -7.49 -13.61
N LYS A 164 11.86 -8.68 -13.70
CA LYS A 164 11.22 -9.88 -14.24
C LYS A 164 10.00 -10.27 -13.40
N ALA A 165 10.16 -10.36 -12.07
CA ALA A 165 9.07 -10.73 -11.16
C ALA A 165 7.89 -9.74 -11.25
N TYR A 166 8.15 -8.44 -11.35
CA TYR A 166 7.11 -7.42 -11.54
C TYR A 166 6.41 -7.56 -12.89
N ARG A 167 7.17 -7.72 -13.98
CA ARG A 167 6.61 -7.87 -15.34
C ARG A 167 5.80 -9.14 -15.50
N GLU A 168 6.18 -10.24 -14.86
CA GLU A 168 5.39 -11.48 -14.79
C GLU A 168 4.02 -11.26 -14.13
N CYS A 169 3.93 -10.30 -13.21
CA CYS A 169 2.68 -9.89 -12.57
C CYS A 169 1.93 -8.78 -13.33
N GLY A 170 2.39 -8.35 -14.51
CA GLY A 170 1.75 -7.32 -15.31
C GLY A 170 2.12 -5.89 -14.91
N ILE A 171 3.05 -5.69 -13.98
CA ILE A 171 3.54 -4.37 -13.57
C ILE A 171 4.65 -3.94 -14.53
N ASN A 172 4.32 -3.01 -15.43
CA ASN A 172 5.26 -2.49 -16.44
C ASN A 172 5.66 -1.02 -16.21
N ASN A 173 4.88 -0.28 -15.41
CA ASN A 173 5.23 1.09 -15.01
C ASN A 173 6.11 1.02 -13.76
N ILE A 174 7.42 1.05 -13.96
CA ILE A 174 8.42 0.84 -12.90
C ILE A 174 9.32 2.07 -12.80
N SER A 175 9.43 2.61 -11.60
CA SER A 175 10.32 3.71 -11.25
C SER A 175 11.45 3.19 -10.37
N VAL A 176 12.67 3.69 -10.57
CA VAL A 176 13.84 3.33 -9.77
C VAL A 176 14.46 4.60 -9.21
N ILE A 177 14.65 4.64 -7.89
CA ILE A 177 15.34 5.73 -7.20
C ILE A 177 16.81 5.37 -7.10
N ARG A 178 17.66 6.13 -7.78
CA ARG A 178 19.11 5.92 -7.86
C ARG A 178 19.85 6.93 -6.97
N GLY A 179 21.04 6.58 -6.55
CA GLY A 179 21.96 7.47 -5.80
C GLY A 179 23.42 7.12 -6.09
N TYR A 180 24.01 6.24 -5.28
CA TYR A 180 25.37 5.75 -5.47
C TYR A 180 25.56 5.12 -6.84
N LYS A 181 26.61 5.53 -7.58
CA LYS A 181 26.95 5.00 -8.93
C LYS A 181 25.73 4.93 -9.87
N LYS A 182 24.86 5.95 -9.82
CA LYS A 182 23.58 6.01 -10.53
C LYS A 182 23.68 5.72 -12.03
N GLU A 183 24.80 6.06 -12.65
CA GLU A 183 25.09 5.85 -14.08
C GLU A 183 25.15 4.36 -14.46
N LYS A 184 25.37 3.48 -13.48
CA LYS A 184 25.39 2.02 -13.69
C LYS A 184 23.99 1.42 -13.79
N ILE A 185 22.96 2.12 -13.32
CA ILE A 185 21.56 1.68 -13.39
C ILE A 185 20.92 2.39 -14.59
N ASN A 186 20.89 1.71 -15.74
CA ASN A 186 20.36 2.29 -16.97
C ASN A 186 19.68 1.22 -17.82
N TYR A 187 18.39 0.99 -17.60
CA TYR A 187 17.56 0.06 -18.36
C TYR A 187 16.46 0.79 -19.11
N GLU A 188 16.19 0.39 -20.34
CA GLU A 188 15.11 0.97 -21.14
C GLU A 188 13.73 0.71 -20.53
N GLY A 189 12.83 1.67 -20.66
CA GLY A 189 11.45 1.58 -20.22
C GLY A 189 11.24 1.77 -18.71
N LEU A 190 12.27 2.19 -17.97
CA LEU A 190 12.16 2.58 -16.56
C LEU A 190 12.13 4.10 -16.42
N LYS A 191 11.45 4.57 -15.36
CA LYS A 191 11.59 5.95 -14.90
C LYS A 191 12.66 6.03 -13.82
N TYR A 192 13.39 7.12 -13.79
CA TYR A 192 14.49 7.31 -12.85
C TYR A 192 14.31 8.56 -12.02
N TYR A 193 14.50 8.41 -10.72
CA TYR A 193 14.58 9.48 -9.73
C TYR A 193 15.94 9.45 -9.06
N GLU A 194 16.47 10.62 -8.71
CA GLU A 194 17.83 10.70 -8.18
C GLU A 194 17.83 11.20 -6.75
N ASN A 195 18.20 10.34 -5.82
CA ASN A 195 18.54 10.76 -4.46
C ASN A 195 19.96 11.32 -4.45
N THR A 196 20.07 12.63 -4.54
CA THR A 196 21.35 13.34 -4.55
C THR A 196 22.01 13.46 -3.17
N ASP A 197 21.29 13.09 -2.11
CA ASP A 197 21.72 13.18 -0.72
C ASP A 197 21.77 11.80 -0.03
N PHE A 198 22.01 10.74 -0.81
CA PHE A 198 21.97 9.35 -0.33
C PHE A 198 22.95 9.05 0.81
N GLU A 199 24.04 9.81 0.93
CA GLU A 199 25.03 9.66 2.02
C GLU A 199 24.48 10.15 3.36
N ASN A 200 23.59 11.15 3.35
CA ASN A 200 23.06 11.80 4.55
C ASN A 200 21.66 11.36 4.92
N ASN A 201 21.00 10.56 4.10
CA ASN A 201 19.65 10.06 4.38
C ASN A 201 19.58 8.53 4.36
N ASN A 202 18.39 7.99 4.58
CA ASN A 202 18.13 6.56 4.57
C ASN A 202 16.87 6.25 3.73
N ILE A 203 16.46 4.99 3.73
CA ILE A 203 15.47 4.42 2.83
C ILE A 203 14.12 5.15 2.84
N LEU A 204 13.66 5.62 4.02
CA LEU A 204 12.42 6.39 4.12
C LEU A 204 12.50 7.69 3.30
N ASN A 205 13.54 8.49 3.54
CA ASN A 205 13.72 9.74 2.81
C ASN A 205 14.03 9.48 1.33
N SER A 206 14.77 8.40 1.00
CA SER A 206 15.02 8.00 -0.38
C SER A 206 13.73 7.78 -1.16
N LEU A 207 12.71 7.12 -0.58
CA LEU A 207 11.42 6.90 -1.25
C LEU A 207 10.81 8.22 -1.74
N PHE A 208 10.91 9.28 -0.96
CA PHE A 208 10.25 10.55 -1.25
C PHE A 208 10.95 11.42 -2.31
N TYR A 209 12.08 10.97 -2.87
CA TYR A 209 12.62 11.53 -4.12
C TYR A 209 11.75 11.20 -5.34
N ALA A 210 10.90 10.17 -5.23
CA ALA A 210 9.88 9.82 -6.21
C ALA A 210 8.46 10.09 -5.68
N GLU A 211 8.23 11.10 -4.84
CA GLU A 211 6.93 11.41 -4.24
C GLU A 211 5.82 11.55 -5.28
N GLU A 212 6.12 12.10 -6.45
CA GLU A 212 5.16 12.24 -7.56
C GLU A 212 4.66 10.90 -8.11
N GLU A 213 5.38 9.79 -7.89
CA GLU A 213 4.93 8.45 -8.26
C GLU A 213 4.09 7.77 -7.16
N ILE A 214 4.07 8.33 -5.94
CA ILE A 214 3.28 7.80 -4.83
C ILE A 214 1.82 8.24 -5.00
N PHE A 215 1.15 7.68 -6.01
CA PHE A 215 -0.29 7.88 -6.25
C PHE A 215 -0.90 6.67 -6.99
N GLY A 216 -2.19 6.43 -6.81
CA GLY A 216 -2.84 5.25 -7.36
C GLY A 216 -2.44 3.97 -6.61
N ASN A 217 -2.40 2.84 -7.31
CA ASN A 217 -1.93 1.59 -6.73
C ASN A 217 -0.41 1.48 -6.93
N VAL A 218 0.34 1.42 -5.85
CA VAL A 218 1.81 1.44 -5.88
C VAL A 218 2.36 0.27 -5.05
N VAL A 219 3.31 -0.47 -5.62
CA VAL A 219 4.18 -1.39 -4.89
C VAL A 219 5.53 -0.72 -4.68
N VAL A 220 6.02 -0.69 -3.46
CA VAL A 220 7.36 -0.19 -3.11
C VAL A 220 8.20 -1.36 -2.67
N SER A 221 9.44 -1.46 -3.15
CA SER A 221 10.40 -2.46 -2.69
C SER A 221 11.79 -1.89 -2.48
N TYR A 222 12.52 -2.52 -1.58
CA TYR A 222 13.96 -2.35 -1.47
C TYR A 222 14.64 -3.03 -2.66
N SER A 223 15.80 -2.55 -3.05
CA SER A 223 16.54 -3.08 -4.20
C SER A 223 17.52 -4.20 -3.86
N ASP A 224 17.65 -4.55 -2.58
CA ASP A 224 18.55 -5.55 -2.04
C ASP A 224 17.88 -6.89 -1.74
N ILE A 225 16.63 -7.05 -2.13
CA ILE A 225 15.87 -8.27 -1.95
C ILE A 225 15.67 -9.00 -3.28
N LEU A 226 15.94 -10.29 -3.29
CA LEU A 226 15.46 -11.23 -4.31
C LEU A 226 14.07 -11.71 -3.92
N PHE A 227 13.16 -11.81 -4.86
CA PHE A 227 11.83 -12.39 -4.64
C PHE A 227 11.28 -12.97 -5.93
N ASP A 228 10.44 -13.98 -5.81
CA ASP A 228 9.72 -14.54 -6.95
C ASP A 228 8.38 -13.82 -7.20
N SER A 229 7.79 -14.06 -8.37
CA SER A 229 6.51 -13.44 -8.74
C SER A 229 5.33 -13.87 -7.85
N LYS A 230 5.46 -14.98 -7.09
CA LYS A 230 4.41 -15.42 -6.15
C LYS A 230 4.28 -14.46 -4.98
N VAL A 231 5.40 -13.90 -4.49
CA VAL A 231 5.39 -12.89 -3.44
C VAL A 231 4.63 -11.64 -3.91
N VAL A 232 4.93 -11.16 -5.12
CA VAL A 232 4.23 -10.02 -5.72
C VAL A 232 2.74 -10.31 -5.91
N LYS A 233 2.39 -11.48 -6.45
CA LYS A 233 0.98 -11.90 -6.62
C LYS A 233 0.23 -11.89 -5.29
N ARG A 234 0.83 -12.48 -4.25
CA ARG A 234 0.24 -12.51 -2.91
C ARG A 234 0.00 -11.11 -2.35
N LEU A 235 0.95 -10.19 -2.54
CA LEU A 235 0.79 -8.80 -2.13
C LEU A 235 -0.33 -8.09 -2.90
N LEU A 236 -0.45 -8.34 -4.20
CA LEU A 236 -1.47 -7.71 -5.04
C LEU A 236 -2.89 -8.17 -4.72
N GLU A 237 -3.08 -9.35 -4.14
CA GLU A 237 -4.37 -9.88 -3.67
C GLU A 237 -4.94 -9.09 -2.47
N SER A 238 -4.11 -8.37 -1.73
CA SER A 238 -4.59 -7.56 -0.60
C SER A 238 -5.45 -6.39 -1.09
N ASP A 239 -6.58 -6.16 -0.46
CA ASP A 239 -7.51 -5.05 -0.74
C ASP A 239 -7.43 -3.91 0.29
N THR A 240 -6.46 -3.97 1.21
CA THR A 240 -6.25 -2.96 2.25
C THR A 240 -5.52 -1.73 1.72
N ASP A 241 -5.65 -0.61 2.43
CA ASP A 241 -5.05 0.65 2.01
C ASP A 241 -3.52 0.62 2.07
N ILE A 242 -2.96 0.00 3.11
CA ILE A 242 -1.52 -0.18 3.28
C ILE A 242 -1.26 -1.62 3.70
N SER A 243 -0.49 -2.34 2.90
CA SER A 243 -0.09 -3.72 3.14
C SER A 243 1.43 -3.84 3.12
N ILE A 244 1.98 -4.60 4.04
CA ILE A 244 3.41 -4.95 4.06
C ILE A 244 3.57 -6.46 3.93
N VAL A 245 4.62 -6.93 3.27
CA VAL A 245 4.91 -8.36 3.17
C VAL A 245 5.71 -8.80 4.39
N VAL A 246 5.24 -9.86 5.04
CA VAL A 246 5.84 -10.41 6.26
C VAL A 246 6.08 -11.90 6.09
N ASP A 247 7.34 -12.33 6.20
CA ASP A 247 7.71 -13.73 6.20
C ASP A 247 7.65 -14.31 7.62
N ILE A 248 6.88 -15.39 7.80
CA ILE A 248 6.76 -16.08 9.10
C ILE A 248 7.74 -17.25 9.25
N ASP A 249 8.38 -17.70 8.16
CA ASP A 249 9.44 -18.73 8.18
C ASP A 249 10.86 -18.12 8.10
N TRP A 250 11.02 -16.91 8.60
CA TRP A 250 12.23 -16.09 8.50
C TRP A 250 13.40 -16.54 9.36
N ARG A 251 13.15 -17.16 10.53
CA ARG A 251 14.19 -17.46 11.53
C ARG A 251 15.27 -18.41 11.01
N GLY A 252 14.88 -19.36 10.17
CA GLY A 252 15.82 -20.28 9.54
C GLY A 252 16.85 -19.60 8.65
N TYR A 253 16.54 -18.41 8.16
CA TYR A 253 17.43 -17.57 7.36
C TYR A 253 18.67 -17.11 8.11
N TYR A 254 18.55 -16.93 9.44
CA TYR A 254 19.59 -16.38 10.31
C TYR A 254 20.43 -17.46 10.98
N ALA A 255 20.08 -18.74 10.88
CA ALA A 255 20.75 -19.82 11.59
C ALA A 255 22.26 -19.91 11.29
N ASP A 256 22.64 -19.58 10.05
CA ASP A 256 24.01 -19.66 9.54
C ASP A 256 24.57 -18.30 9.07
N ARG A 257 23.90 -17.18 9.40
CA ARG A 257 24.36 -15.81 9.06
C ARG A 257 25.20 -15.24 10.19
N LYS A 258 26.49 -15.09 9.95
CA LYS A 258 27.43 -14.52 10.95
C LYS A 258 27.55 -13.01 10.83
N ASP A 259 27.59 -12.50 9.58
CA ASP A 259 27.83 -11.08 9.30
C ASP A 259 26.53 -10.25 9.32
N HIS A 260 25.38 -10.90 9.37
CA HIS A 260 24.06 -10.29 9.52
C HIS A 260 23.24 -11.04 10.57
N PRO A 261 23.42 -10.69 11.86
CA PRO A 261 22.78 -11.39 12.96
C PRO A 261 21.26 -11.13 13.00
N ILE A 262 20.51 -12.06 13.61
CA ILE A 262 19.05 -11.99 13.75
C ILE A 262 18.53 -10.68 14.41
N ASP A 263 19.39 -9.97 15.12
CA ASP A 263 19.03 -8.68 15.72
C ASP A 263 18.82 -7.58 14.66
N GLU A 264 19.42 -7.73 13.49
CA GLU A 264 19.26 -6.80 12.36
C GLU A 264 17.92 -6.97 11.61
N ALA A 265 17.19 -8.09 11.82
CA ALA A 265 15.91 -8.33 11.19
C ALA A 265 14.87 -7.23 11.49
N GLU A 266 14.11 -6.84 10.50
CA GLU A 266 12.96 -5.93 10.66
C GLU A 266 11.72 -6.70 11.16
N LYS A 267 11.72 -6.99 12.46
CA LYS A 267 10.76 -7.85 13.16
C LYS A 267 9.36 -7.26 13.18
N VAL A 268 8.33 -8.11 13.05
CA VAL A 268 6.93 -7.71 13.07
C VAL A 268 6.14 -8.53 14.08
N ILE A 269 5.35 -7.83 14.90
CA ILE A 269 4.29 -8.39 15.73
C ILE A 269 2.96 -7.94 15.14
N PHE A 270 2.04 -8.86 14.91
CA PHE A 270 0.71 -8.57 14.38
C PHE A 270 -0.37 -9.36 15.12
N ASP A 271 -1.62 -8.92 15.03
CA ASP A 271 -2.77 -9.54 15.67
C ASP A 271 -3.37 -10.68 14.82
N ALA A 272 -4.41 -11.33 15.36
CA ALA A 272 -5.14 -12.41 14.68
C ALA A 272 -5.83 -11.98 13.36
N ASN A 273 -5.95 -10.67 13.11
CA ASN A 273 -6.48 -10.10 11.88
C ASN A 273 -5.35 -9.66 10.93
N ASN A 274 -4.10 -10.06 11.21
CA ASN A 274 -2.90 -9.64 10.49
C ASN A 274 -2.67 -8.11 10.51
N GLN A 275 -3.13 -7.40 11.56
CA GLN A 275 -2.83 -5.98 11.72
C GLN A 275 -1.53 -5.80 12.50
N VAL A 276 -0.65 -4.95 12.00
CA VAL A 276 0.64 -4.65 12.67
C VAL A 276 0.38 -4.02 14.03
N ILE A 277 0.97 -4.59 15.08
CA ILE A 277 1.01 -4.05 16.44
C ILE A 277 2.34 -3.35 16.67
N LYS A 278 3.45 -3.98 16.22
CA LYS A 278 4.80 -3.45 16.40
C LYS A 278 5.70 -3.88 15.25
N ILE A 279 6.56 -2.98 14.78
CA ILE A 279 7.51 -3.25 13.69
C ILE A 279 8.85 -2.55 13.94
N GLY A 280 9.95 -3.19 13.55
CA GLY A 280 11.30 -2.63 13.54
C GLY A 280 12.35 -3.56 14.13
N LYS A 281 13.63 -3.16 14.07
CA LYS A 281 14.77 -3.98 14.55
C LYS A 281 14.76 -4.19 16.07
N VAL A 282 14.35 -3.16 16.83
CA VAL A 282 14.29 -3.19 18.30
C VAL A 282 12.90 -3.63 18.77
N VAL A 283 12.42 -4.72 18.25
CA VAL A 283 11.33 -5.43 18.91
C VAL A 283 11.98 -6.29 19.97
N THR A 284 12.25 -5.68 21.14
CA THR A 284 12.67 -6.43 22.30
C THR A 284 11.48 -7.14 22.84
N SER A 285 11.43 -8.42 22.73
CA SER A 285 10.76 -9.19 23.73
C SER A 285 11.05 -10.67 23.58
N LYS A 286 11.06 -11.31 24.69
CA LYS A 286 10.64 -12.67 24.91
C LYS A 286 9.25 -12.95 24.31
N ASP A 287 8.60 -11.93 23.75
CA ASP A 287 7.28 -11.95 23.16
C ASP A 287 7.38 -12.37 21.71
N GLU A 288 6.52 -13.21 21.32
CA GLU A 288 6.26 -13.84 20.06
C GLU A 288 6.41 -12.87 18.86
N VAL A 289 7.65 -12.74 18.36
CA VAL A 289 7.89 -12.11 17.05
C VAL A 289 7.36 -13.07 16.00
N TYR A 290 6.31 -12.68 15.31
CA TYR A 290 5.63 -13.56 14.37
C TYR A 290 6.29 -13.60 13.00
N GLY A 291 6.95 -12.53 12.56
CA GLY A 291 7.57 -12.51 11.24
C GLY A 291 8.57 -11.38 11.04
N GLU A 292 9.13 -11.32 9.83
CA GLU A 292 10.05 -10.31 9.34
C GLU A 292 9.45 -9.54 8.17
N PHE A 293 9.53 -8.20 8.21
CA PHE A 293 9.19 -7.35 7.08
C PHE A 293 10.30 -7.45 6.03
N ILE A 294 9.95 -7.86 4.83
CA ILE A 294 10.93 -8.13 3.77
C ILE A 294 11.35 -6.89 2.95
N GLY A 295 10.94 -5.69 3.32
CA GLY A 295 11.22 -4.50 2.52
C GLY A 295 10.27 -4.31 1.33
N MET A 296 9.08 -4.91 1.34
CA MET A 296 8.08 -4.77 0.28
C MET A 296 6.72 -4.38 0.83
N MET A 297 6.09 -3.34 0.23
CA MET A 297 4.77 -2.86 0.61
C MET A 297 3.91 -2.52 -0.59
N LYS A 298 2.58 -2.52 -0.40
CA LYS A 298 1.60 -2.05 -1.37
C LYS A 298 0.74 -0.94 -0.76
N LEU A 299 0.48 0.05 -1.57
CA LEU A 299 -0.39 1.19 -1.26
C LEU A 299 -1.58 1.17 -2.22
N SER A 300 -2.80 1.29 -1.68
CA SER A 300 -3.97 1.67 -2.47
C SER A 300 -3.89 3.17 -2.82
N PRO A 301 -4.76 3.71 -3.69
CA PRO A 301 -4.81 5.15 -3.92
C PRO A 301 -4.95 5.97 -2.64
N ARG A 302 -5.71 5.47 -1.67
CA ARG A 302 -5.86 6.09 -0.35
C ARG A 302 -4.63 5.88 0.52
N GLY A 303 -4.03 4.68 0.48
CA GLY A 303 -2.80 4.38 1.19
C GLY A 303 -1.64 5.28 0.75
N ALA A 304 -1.56 5.58 -0.55
CA ALA A 304 -0.58 6.51 -1.09
C ALA A 304 -0.73 7.94 -0.53
N GLU A 305 -1.95 8.44 -0.38
CA GLU A 305 -2.20 9.74 0.24
C GLU A 305 -1.91 9.71 1.76
N ILE A 306 -2.29 8.63 2.43
CA ILE A 306 -2.03 8.45 3.87
C ILE A 306 -0.54 8.47 4.16
N ILE A 307 0.27 7.69 3.43
CA ILE A 307 1.71 7.62 3.71
C ILE A 307 2.41 8.96 3.45
N LYS A 308 2.01 9.69 2.38
CA LYS A 308 2.52 11.05 2.12
C LYS A 308 2.17 12.03 3.25
N MET A 309 0.93 12.00 3.71
CA MET A 309 0.49 12.84 4.82
C MET A 309 1.29 12.58 6.09
N HIS A 310 1.49 11.31 6.45
CA HIS A 310 2.25 10.94 7.64
C HIS A 310 3.73 11.27 7.51
N PHE A 311 4.35 11.04 6.35
CA PHE A 311 5.71 11.45 6.08
C PHE A 311 5.89 12.96 6.22
N ASN A 312 5.04 13.78 5.58
CA ASN A 312 5.14 15.24 5.61
C ASN A 312 4.90 15.78 7.03
N ARG A 313 3.97 15.19 7.80
CA ARG A 313 3.79 15.48 9.22
C ARG A 313 5.05 15.19 10.01
N ALA A 314 5.59 13.97 9.88
CA ALA A 314 6.79 13.55 10.61
C ALA A 314 8.00 14.41 10.21
N LYS A 315 8.20 14.66 8.92
CA LYS A 315 9.25 15.56 8.41
C LYS A 315 9.15 16.97 9.02
N THR A 316 7.94 17.53 9.11
CA THR A 316 7.75 18.88 9.68
C THR A 316 8.09 18.94 11.17
N ILE A 317 7.79 17.88 11.93
CA ILE A 317 7.94 17.86 13.39
C ILE A 317 9.36 17.43 13.80
N PHE A 318 9.94 16.47 13.09
CA PHE A 318 11.14 15.76 13.54
C PHE A 318 12.39 16.00 12.67
N TRP A 319 12.36 16.96 11.73
CA TRP A 319 13.55 17.28 10.94
C TRP A 319 14.71 17.66 11.88
N ASP A 320 15.89 17.06 11.68
CA ASP A 320 17.06 17.17 12.55
C ASP A 320 16.83 16.74 14.03
N ARG A 321 15.80 15.92 14.27
CA ARG A 321 15.47 15.41 15.61
C ARG A 321 15.28 13.89 15.59
N PRO A 322 15.42 13.23 16.75
CA PRO A 322 15.13 11.80 16.87
C PRO A 322 13.69 11.47 16.40
N PHE A 323 13.58 10.41 15.61
CA PHE A 323 12.29 9.91 15.13
C PHE A 323 12.25 8.38 15.25
N GLN A 324 11.35 7.88 16.10
CA GLN A 324 11.30 6.47 16.47
C GLN A 324 12.69 5.99 16.95
N ARG A 325 13.34 5.07 16.25
CA ARG A 325 14.70 4.62 16.59
C ARG A 325 15.82 5.40 15.87
N ALA A 326 15.49 6.16 14.86
CA ALA A 326 16.49 6.95 14.13
C ALA A 326 16.96 8.14 14.97
N GLU A 327 18.27 8.39 15.00
CA GLU A 327 18.87 9.52 15.71
C GLU A 327 18.38 10.87 15.17
N ILE A 328 18.13 10.94 13.86
CA ILE A 328 17.50 12.06 13.18
C ILE A 328 16.54 11.55 12.11
N PHE A 329 15.49 12.30 11.80
CA PHE A 329 14.47 11.92 10.82
C PHE A 329 15.05 11.57 9.45
N GLN A 330 16.11 12.26 9.02
CA GLN A 330 16.75 11.99 7.72
C GLN A 330 17.30 10.56 7.63
N LYS A 331 17.71 9.97 8.75
CA LYS A 331 18.24 8.59 8.82
C LYS A 331 17.15 7.55 9.14
N ALA A 332 15.88 7.95 9.11
CA ALA A 332 14.77 7.05 9.42
C ALA A 332 14.61 5.93 8.38
N TYR A 333 14.19 4.76 8.86
CA TYR A 333 13.83 3.60 8.06
C TYR A 333 12.33 3.64 7.70
N MET A 334 11.92 2.83 6.74
CA MET A 334 10.51 2.67 6.41
C MET A 334 9.70 2.17 7.61
N THR A 335 10.27 1.24 8.36
CA THR A 335 9.67 0.69 9.59
C THR A 335 9.47 1.73 10.69
N ASP A 336 10.28 2.79 10.73
CA ASP A 336 10.07 3.89 11.67
C ASP A 336 8.78 4.68 11.34
N LEU A 337 8.52 4.96 10.05
CA LEU A 337 7.28 5.62 9.65
C LEU A 337 6.07 4.70 9.87
N ILE A 338 6.18 3.42 9.52
CA ILE A 338 5.10 2.44 9.74
C ILE A 338 4.77 2.34 11.24
N GLN A 339 5.80 2.27 12.12
CA GLN A 339 5.57 2.22 13.57
C GLN A 339 4.91 3.50 14.09
N ASP A 340 5.32 4.66 13.60
CA ASP A 340 4.69 5.93 13.95
C ASP A 340 3.21 5.96 13.54
N MET A 341 2.89 5.47 12.34
CA MET A 341 1.52 5.36 11.85
C MET A 341 0.68 4.40 12.71
N VAL A 342 1.24 3.25 13.09
CA VAL A 342 0.59 2.28 14.01
C VAL A 342 0.31 2.93 15.36
N ASN A 343 1.28 3.65 15.92
CA ASN A 343 1.12 4.38 17.19
C ASN A 343 0.00 5.45 17.13
N LEU A 344 -0.27 5.97 15.94
CA LEU A 344 -1.35 6.92 15.68
C LEU A 344 -2.68 6.23 15.31
N GLY A 345 -2.75 4.91 15.44
CA GLY A 345 -3.97 4.13 15.20
C GLY A 345 -4.28 3.84 13.72
N MET A 346 -3.29 4.00 12.82
CA MET A 346 -3.47 3.64 11.42
C MET A 346 -3.37 2.12 11.23
N PRO A 347 -4.37 1.48 10.58
CA PRO A 347 -4.30 0.05 10.29
C PRO A 347 -3.30 -0.23 9.17
N ILE A 348 -2.31 -1.05 9.46
CA ILE A 348 -1.33 -1.57 8.50
C ILE A 348 -1.49 -3.09 8.46
N HIS A 349 -1.71 -3.66 7.29
CA HIS A 349 -2.00 -5.09 7.15
C HIS A 349 -0.75 -5.88 6.75
N CYS A 350 -0.53 -7.03 7.39
CA CYS A 350 0.50 -7.99 7.03
C CYS A 350 -0.01 -8.96 5.96
N VAL A 351 0.64 -8.99 4.81
CA VAL A 351 0.50 -10.04 3.82
C VAL A 351 1.51 -11.12 4.14
N ILE A 352 1.01 -12.23 4.65
CA ILE A 352 1.85 -13.33 5.16
C ILE A 352 2.38 -14.16 4.01
N ILE A 353 3.69 -14.42 4.04
CA ILE A 353 4.38 -15.37 3.17
C ILE A 353 5.20 -16.36 4.00
N GLU A 354 5.59 -17.45 3.37
CA GLU A 354 6.55 -18.43 3.88
C GLU A 354 7.63 -18.59 2.81
N LYS A 355 8.82 -17.96 3.02
CA LYS A 355 9.93 -17.94 2.05
C LYS A 355 9.59 -17.27 0.70
N GLY A 356 10.33 -17.59 -0.35
CA GLY A 356 10.16 -17.02 -1.70
C GLY A 356 10.87 -15.67 -1.88
N TRP A 357 11.74 -15.30 -0.94
CA TRP A 357 12.56 -14.11 -0.98
C TRP A 357 13.91 -14.32 -0.32
N LYS A 358 14.86 -13.43 -0.56
CA LYS A 358 16.16 -13.37 0.13
C LYS A 358 16.65 -11.93 0.16
N GLU A 359 17.25 -11.54 1.27
CA GLU A 359 18.01 -10.29 1.38
C GLU A 359 19.49 -10.57 1.04
N ILE A 360 20.09 -9.67 0.27
CA ILE A 360 21.52 -9.72 -0.09
C ILE A 360 22.17 -8.50 0.54
N ASP A 361 22.68 -8.61 1.74
CA ASP A 361 23.15 -7.47 2.52
C ASP A 361 24.63 -7.52 2.89
N THR A 362 25.22 -8.70 2.93
CA THR A 362 26.62 -8.95 3.24
C THR A 362 27.29 -9.77 2.15
N VAL A 363 28.63 -9.84 2.18
CA VAL A 363 29.42 -10.73 1.32
C VAL A 363 28.98 -12.18 1.49
N GLU A 364 28.77 -12.59 2.74
CA GLU A 364 28.29 -13.95 3.06
C GLU A 364 26.94 -14.26 2.37
N ASP A 365 25.99 -13.30 2.38
CA ASP A 365 24.69 -13.47 1.72
C ASP A 365 24.84 -13.62 0.21
N TYR A 366 25.70 -12.80 -0.38
CA TYR A 366 25.96 -12.80 -1.81
C TYR A 366 26.59 -14.12 -2.27
N GLU A 367 27.64 -14.59 -1.57
CA GLU A 367 28.32 -15.83 -1.90
C GLU A 367 27.42 -17.07 -1.73
N LYS A 368 26.61 -17.12 -0.68
CA LYS A 368 25.58 -18.16 -0.49
C LYS A 368 24.54 -18.15 -1.62
N ALA A 369 24.07 -16.96 -2.00
CA ALA A 369 23.08 -16.83 -3.06
C ALA A 369 23.65 -17.19 -4.43
N LEU A 370 24.93 -16.92 -4.73
CA LEU A 370 25.58 -17.37 -5.97
C LEU A 370 25.49 -18.89 -6.13
N ILE A 371 25.77 -19.66 -5.08
CA ILE A 371 25.72 -21.13 -5.12
C ILE A 371 24.29 -21.62 -5.44
N GLU A 372 23.27 -20.95 -4.92
CA GLU A 372 21.87 -21.35 -5.15
C GLU A 372 21.36 -20.97 -6.54
N PHE A 373 21.87 -19.89 -7.14
CA PHE A 373 21.39 -19.33 -8.42
C PHE A 373 22.33 -19.60 -9.61
N GLU A 374 23.48 -20.28 -9.42
CA GLU A 374 24.35 -20.73 -10.52
C GLU A 374 23.73 -21.88 -11.37
N VAL A 375 22.62 -22.45 -10.93
CA VAL A 375 22.00 -23.64 -11.56
C VAL A 375 20.87 -23.27 -12.53
N ASP A 376 20.55 -21.97 -12.71
CA ASP A 376 19.55 -21.47 -13.69
C ASP A 376 20.26 -20.79 -14.90
#